data_4c63610b5e6f9a3e8854439d712ef746
#
_entry.id   4c63610b5e6f9a3e8854439d712ef746
#
_cell.length_a   1.000
_cell.length_b   1.000
_cell.length_c   1.000
_cell.angle_alpha   90.00
_cell.angle_beta   90.00
_cell.angle_gamma   90.00
#
_symmetry.space_group_name_H-M   'P 1'
#
loop_
_entity.id
_entity.type
_entity.pdbx_description
1 polymer ?
#
loop_
_entity_poly.entity_id
_entity_poly.type
_entity_poly.pdbx_seq_one_letter_code
_entity_poly.pdbx_strand_id
1 'polypeptide(L)'
;MALEVIMPKAGVDMTEGQIVQWNKKVGEFVKEGEVLLEIMTDKVSMELEAEEDGYLIAILKGDGETVPVTEVIGYLGEEGENIPTAGAVAPEASPAPAAASASNDDNKSDDAYDIVVIGGGPAGYVSAIKAAQLGGKVALVEKSELGGTCLNRGCIPTKTYLHNAEIIENIGHAANRGIIIDNPSFTVDMDKVLETKNKVVNTLVGGVAGLLRSYGVDVHKGIGTITKDKNVLVNGSELLETKKIILAGGSKVSKINVPGMESSLVMTSDDILDMNEVPESLVIIGGGVVGIELGQAFMTFGSKVTVIEMMDRIVPAMDAEVSKNLRLILERKGMTILTDTKLQEIIEEDGKLRIKVEGKDDIIANKALLSIGRVPDLEGIGEVEFELDRGRIKVNEYMETSVPGIYAPGDINGTKMLAHAAFRMGEVAAENALKGNHAVAKLNLTPAAIYTLPEVAAVGLTEEQAREKYDIQIGKFNFAANGRAIASDAAQGFVKVIADKKYGEVLGVHIIGPAAAELINEASTIIEMEITVEEMLKTIHGHPTFSEVMYEAFADVLGLAVHSPKKK
;
A
#
# COMPACT_ATOMS: atom_id res chain seq x y z
N MET A 1 -37.45 21.40 31.22
CA MET A 1 -36.79 20.06 31.32
C MET A 1 -35.40 20.26 30.77
N ALA A 2 -34.37 19.92 31.53
CA ALA A 2 -32.99 20.18 31.08
C ALA A 2 -32.68 19.46 29.72
N LEU A 3 -32.16 20.18 28.76
CA LEU A 3 -31.73 19.70 27.46
C LEU A 3 -30.33 19.09 27.58
N GLU A 4 -30.14 17.91 27.06
CA GLU A 4 -28.84 17.23 27.06
C GLU A 4 -27.94 17.80 25.96
N VAL A 5 -26.75 18.25 26.32
CA VAL A 5 -25.68 18.54 25.38
C VAL A 5 -24.88 17.26 25.18
N ILE A 6 -24.93 16.68 23.99
CA ILE A 6 -24.29 15.39 23.69
C ILE A 6 -23.06 15.59 22.78
N MET A 7 -22.09 14.68 22.86
CA MET A 7 -20.99 14.63 21.92
C MET A 7 -21.53 14.28 20.53
N PRO A 8 -21.46 15.19 19.53
CA PRO A 8 -22.06 14.95 18.23
C PRO A 8 -21.28 13.92 17.42
N LYS A 9 -21.96 13.25 16.52
CA LYS A 9 -21.34 12.38 15.53
C LYS A 9 -21.11 13.16 14.24
N ALA A 10 -19.88 13.65 14.04
CA ALA A 10 -19.51 14.49 12.88
C ALA A 10 -19.01 13.70 11.65
N GLY A 11 -19.12 12.35 11.65
CA GLY A 11 -18.76 11.48 10.55
C GLY A 11 -19.22 10.04 10.78
N VAL A 12 -19.30 9.24 9.72
CA VAL A 12 -19.85 7.86 9.81
C VAL A 12 -19.00 6.97 10.72
N ASP A 13 -17.67 7.15 10.70
CA ASP A 13 -16.71 6.36 11.46
C ASP A 13 -16.31 6.98 12.80
N MET A 14 -16.85 8.16 13.14
CA MET A 14 -16.54 8.82 14.42
C MET A 14 -17.11 8.01 15.57
N THR A 15 -16.25 7.51 16.45
CA THR A 15 -16.60 6.77 17.67
C THR A 15 -16.45 7.62 18.92
N GLU A 16 -15.60 8.64 18.90
CA GLU A 16 -15.33 9.55 20.01
C GLU A 16 -14.85 10.93 19.50
N GLY A 17 -14.95 11.98 20.32
CA GLY A 17 -14.43 13.31 20.08
C GLY A 17 -13.76 13.87 21.31
N GLN A 18 -12.78 14.76 21.13
CA GLN A 18 -12.10 15.45 22.21
C GLN A 18 -12.72 16.84 22.41
N ILE A 19 -13.08 17.19 23.65
CA ILE A 19 -13.47 18.56 24.01
C ILE A 19 -12.20 19.41 24.04
N VAL A 20 -12.10 20.39 23.15
CA VAL A 20 -10.94 21.30 23.13
C VAL A 20 -11.07 22.32 24.25
N GLN A 21 -12.19 23.04 24.27
CA GLN A 21 -12.51 23.96 25.36
C GLN A 21 -14.00 24.30 25.39
N TRP A 22 -14.53 24.55 26.58
CA TRP A 22 -15.83 25.14 26.79
C TRP A 22 -15.72 26.69 26.69
N ASN A 23 -16.54 27.27 25.80
CA ASN A 23 -16.61 28.72 25.61
C ASN A 23 -17.57 29.41 26.61
N LYS A 24 -18.35 28.60 27.32
CA LYS A 24 -19.33 29.05 28.34
C LYS A 24 -19.06 28.36 29.69
N LYS A 25 -19.45 29.05 30.76
CA LYS A 25 -19.33 28.53 32.13
C LYS A 25 -20.68 28.15 32.70
N VAL A 26 -20.68 27.23 33.65
CA VAL A 26 -21.88 26.87 34.40
C VAL A 26 -22.49 28.12 35.03
N GLY A 27 -23.79 28.35 34.81
CA GLY A 27 -24.55 29.53 35.22
C GLY A 27 -24.64 30.63 34.16
N GLU A 28 -23.93 30.54 33.03
CA GLU A 28 -24.06 31.51 31.94
C GLU A 28 -25.26 31.19 31.02
N PHE A 29 -25.99 32.26 30.63
CA PHE A 29 -27.08 32.19 29.67
C PHE A 29 -26.51 32.10 28.24
N VAL A 30 -27.10 31.23 27.43
CA VAL A 30 -26.73 30.97 26.03
C VAL A 30 -27.94 31.10 25.15
N LYS A 31 -27.81 31.65 23.98
CA LYS A 31 -28.88 31.74 22.96
C LYS A 31 -28.71 30.62 21.96
N GLU A 32 -29.84 30.20 21.37
CA GLU A 32 -29.85 29.31 20.21
C GLU A 32 -28.87 29.79 19.13
N GLY A 33 -28.00 28.89 18.63
CA GLY A 33 -26.94 29.19 17.67
C GLY A 33 -25.68 29.81 18.26
N GLU A 34 -25.58 30.00 19.59
CA GLU A 34 -24.37 30.51 20.26
C GLU A 34 -23.41 29.36 20.59
N VAL A 35 -22.10 29.53 20.31
CA VAL A 35 -21.11 28.47 20.48
C VAL A 35 -20.92 28.11 21.95
N LEU A 36 -21.21 26.87 22.32
CA LEU A 36 -21.04 26.32 23.65
C LEU A 36 -19.60 25.89 23.92
N LEU A 37 -19.01 25.11 23.00
CA LEU A 37 -17.68 24.53 23.12
C LEU A 37 -17.09 24.24 21.74
N GLU A 38 -15.76 24.06 21.75
CA GLU A 38 -15.04 23.52 20.59
C GLU A 38 -14.70 22.04 20.82
N ILE A 39 -14.93 21.24 19.82
CA ILE A 39 -14.57 19.82 19.81
C ILE A 39 -13.60 19.54 18.68
N MET A 40 -12.71 18.59 18.91
CA MET A 40 -11.81 18.04 17.91
C MET A 40 -12.21 16.61 17.59
N THR A 41 -12.44 16.36 16.32
CA THR A 41 -12.60 15.01 15.79
C THR A 41 -11.25 14.50 15.27
N ASP A 42 -11.17 13.29 14.82
CA ASP A 42 -9.98 12.73 14.16
C ASP A 42 -9.59 13.49 12.86
N LYS A 43 -10.49 14.33 12.32
CA LYS A 43 -10.30 15.00 11.02
C LYS A 43 -10.39 16.54 11.09
N VAL A 44 -11.20 17.12 11.97
CA VAL A 44 -11.50 18.56 11.96
C VAL A 44 -11.83 19.05 13.38
N SER A 45 -11.48 20.30 13.67
CA SER A 45 -12.08 21.03 14.80
C SER A 45 -13.40 21.64 14.37
N MET A 46 -14.43 21.53 15.20
CA MET A 46 -15.74 22.11 14.96
C MET A 46 -16.30 22.74 16.23
N GLU A 47 -17.15 23.74 16.04
CA GLU A 47 -17.87 24.41 17.11
C GLU A 47 -19.22 23.71 17.33
N LEU A 48 -19.58 23.47 18.58
CA LEU A 48 -20.90 22.99 18.97
C LEU A 48 -21.72 24.17 19.50
N GLU A 49 -22.82 24.44 18.80
CA GLU A 49 -23.75 25.53 19.10
C GLU A 49 -24.90 25.06 19.99
N ALA A 50 -25.50 25.98 20.75
CA ALA A 50 -26.70 25.71 21.54
C ALA A 50 -27.92 25.48 20.61
N GLU A 51 -28.67 24.40 20.84
CA GLU A 51 -29.88 24.09 20.07
C GLU A 51 -31.11 24.91 20.51
N GLU A 52 -31.12 25.42 21.74
CA GLU A 52 -32.18 26.26 22.33
C GLU A 52 -31.60 27.31 23.28
N ASP A 53 -32.39 28.36 23.58
CA ASP A 53 -32.06 29.35 24.62
C ASP A 53 -32.07 28.70 26.01
N GLY A 54 -31.04 28.92 26.84
CA GLY A 54 -30.99 28.38 28.19
C GLY A 54 -29.74 28.73 28.98
N TYR A 55 -29.69 28.35 30.25
CA TYR A 55 -28.49 28.43 31.06
C TYR A 55 -27.70 27.13 30.98
N LEU A 56 -26.39 27.23 30.88
CA LEU A 56 -25.52 26.03 31.01
C LEU A 56 -25.53 25.60 32.49
N ILE A 57 -26.35 24.60 32.83
CA ILE A 57 -26.58 24.22 34.22
C ILE A 57 -25.56 23.21 34.75
N ALA A 58 -24.94 22.43 33.85
CA ALA A 58 -23.85 21.52 34.21
C ALA A 58 -22.90 21.23 33.04
N ILE A 59 -21.62 21.05 33.38
CA ILE A 59 -20.59 20.47 32.53
C ILE A 59 -20.21 19.12 33.16
N LEU A 60 -20.42 18.03 32.46
CA LEU A 60 -20.10 16.68 32.93
C LEU A 60 -18.73 16.21 32.48
N LYS A 61 -18.25 16.73 31.35
CA LYS A 61 -16.94 16.43 30.77
C LYS A 61 -16.21 17.73 30.52
N GLY A 62 -14.95 17.81 30.98
CA GLY A 62 -14.15 19.04 30.94
C GLY A 62 -13.28 19.18 29.69
N ASP A 63 -12.56 20.32 29.62
CA ASP A 63 -11.60 20.59 28.57
C ASP A 63 -10.51 19.52 28.53
N GLY A 64 -10.17 19.06 27.30
CA GLY A 64 -9.17 18.02 27.05
C GLY A 64 -9.67 16.59 27.18
N GLU A 65 -10.90 16.34 27.64
CA GLU A 65 -11.46 14.99 27.76
C GLU A 65 -11.90 14.44 26.40
N THR A 66 -11.61 13.15 26.14
CA THR A 66 -12.10 12.41 24.99
C THR A 66 -13.35 11.65 25.38
N VAL A 67 -14.43 11.81 24.63
CA VAL A 67 -15.77 11.34 24.98
C VAL A 67 -16.40 10.59 23.81
N PRO A 68 -16.98 9.40 24.02
CA PRO A 68 -17.72 8.68 22.98
C PRO A 68 -18.86 9.52 22.39
N VAL A 69 -19.13 9.35 21.08
CA VAL A 69 -20.28 9.99 20.43
C VAL A 69 -21.58 9.59 21.11
N THR A 70 -22.55 10.53 21.16
CA THR A 70 -23.86 10.39 21.84
C THR A 70 -23.81 10.37 23.37
N GLU A 71 -22.63 10.44 24.00
CA GLU A 71 -22.55 10.60 25.46
C GLU A 71 -22.90 12.02 25.87
N VAL A 72 -23.62 12.19 26.97
CA VAL A 72 -24.00 13.50 27.50
C VAL A 72 -22.78 14.18 28.13
N ILE A 73 -22.43 15.36 27.64
CA ILE A 73 -21.27 16.13 28.06
C ILE A 73 -21.63 17.35 28.93
N GLY A 74 -22.91 17.75 28.90
CA GLY A 74 -23.42 18.87 29.69
C GLY A 74 -24.93 18.97 29.65
N TYR A 75 -25.51 19.97 30.31
CA TYR A 75 -26.94 20.25 30.34
C TYR A 75 -27.22 21.74 30.17
N LEU A 76 -28.22 22.07 29.34
CA LEU A 76 -28.86 23.38 29.27
C LEU A 76 -30.24 23.33 29.94
N GLY A 77 -30.68 24.41 30.59
CA GLY A 77 -31.99 24.44 31.23
C GLY A 77 -32.35 25.81 31.80
N GLU A 78 -33.37 25.90 32.67
CA GLU A 78 -33.75 27.13 33.34
C GLU A 78 -32.77 27.44 34.51
N GLU A 79 -32.64 28.72 34.88
CA GLU A 79 -31.77 29.13 35.95
C GLU A 79 -32.11 28.42 37.29
N GLY A 80 -31.18 27.58 37.78
CA GLY A 80 -31.37 26.82 39.03
C GLY A 80 -32.18 25.50 38.86
N GLU A 81 -32.42 25.06 37.64
CA GLU A 81 -33.03 23.77 37.38
C GLU A 81 -32.14 22.60 37.84
N ASN A 82 -32.72 21.63 38.53
CA ASN A 82 -32.00 20.45 38.97
C ASN A 82 -31.69 19.50 37.83
N ILE A 83 -30.45 19.04 37.74
CA ILE A 83 -30.03 18.01 36.78
C ILE A 83 -30.90 16.76 37.00
N PRO A 84 -31.47 16.14 35.94
CA PRO A 84 -32.15 14.86 36.07
C PRO A 84 -31.14 13.84 36.58
N THR A 85 -31.33 13.35 37.79
CA THR A 85 -30.58 12.20 38.32
C THR A 85 -31.05 10.98 37.55
N ALA A 86 -30.46 10.73 36.41
CA ALA A 86 -30.47 9.41 35.81
C ALA A 86 -29.79 8.47 36.81
N GLY A 87 -30.53 7.46 37.23
CA GLY A 87 -30.14 6.56 38.30
C GLY A 87 -28.71 6.09 38.13
N ALA A 88 -27.93 6.26 39.19
CA ALA A 88 -26.63 5.65 39.35
C ALA A 88 -26.79 4.13 39.29
N VAL A 89 -26.77 3.58 38.09
CA VAL A 89 -26.29 2.22 37.89
C VAL A 89 -24.78 2.37 37.99
N ALA A 90 -24.24 1.99 39.14
CA ALA A 90 -22.81 1.77 39.25
C ALA A 90 -22.44 0.85 38.08
N PRO A 91 -21.50 1.25 37.23
CA PRO A 91 -20.99 0.30 36.25
C PRO A 91 -20.38 -0.83 37.06
N GLU A 92 -20.93 -2.04 36.91
CA GLU A 92 -20.15 -3.23 37.15
C GLU A 92 -18.91 -3.05 36.28
N ALA A 93 -17.77 -2.96 36.95
CA ALA A 93 -16.48 -2.91 36.33
C ALA A 93 -16.37 -4.13 35.39
N SER A 94 -16.68 -3.93 34.13
CA SER A 94 -16.01 -4.71 33.10
C SER A 94 -14.51 -4.55 33.41
N PRO A 95 -13.76 -5.65 33.52
CA PRO A 95 -12.35 -5.50 33.79
C PRO A 95 -11.80 -4.56 32.72
N ALA A 96 -11.33 -3.41 33.14
CA ALA A 96 -10.51 -2.54 32.34
C ALA A 96 -9.52 -3.47 31.61
N PRO A 97 -9.29 -3.30 30.29
CA PRO A 97 -8.16 -3.96 29.70
C PRO A 97 -7.01 -3.61 30.62
N ALA A 98 -6.41 -4.64 31.22
CA ALA A 98 -5.34 -4.48 32.19
C ALA A 98 -4.44 -3.39 31.60
N ALA A 99 -4.29 -2.30 32.34
CA ALA A 99 -3.27 -1.32 32.05
C ALA A 99 -2.04 -2.16 31.80
N ALA A 100 -1.60 -2.17 30.53
CA ALA A 100 -0.37 -2.85 30.18
C ALA A 100 0.62 -2.31 31.20
N SER A 101 1.06 -3.20 32.06
CA SER A 101 2.07 -2.89 33.06
C SER A 101 3.14 -2.12 32.31
N ALA A 102 3.40 -0.88 32.74
CA ALA A 102 4.55 -0.12 32.28
C ALA A 102 5.71 -1.12 32.35
N SER A 103 6.11 -1.62 31.17
CA SER A 103 7.23 -2.50 31.05
C SER A 103 8.41 -1.70 31.59
N ASN A 104 9.22 -2.33 32.44
CA ASN A 104 10.45 -1.83 33.04
C ASN A 104 11.38 -1.16 32.01
N ASP A 105 11.02 0.02 31.50
CA ASP A 105 11.90 0.86 30.69
C ASP A 105 12.89 1.64 31.60
N ASP A 106 12.67 1.64 32.92
CA ASP A 106 13.46 2.39 33.91
C ASP A 106 14.88 1.86 34.15
N ASN A 107 15.32 0.79 33.44
CA ASN A 107 16.62 0.16 33.68
C ASN A 107 17.60 0.25 32.50
N LYS A 108 17.30 1.02 31.46
CA LYS A 108 18.21 1.23 30.32
C LYS A 108 19.10 2.44 30.57
N SER A 109 20.35 2.42 30.05
CA SER A 109 21.30 3.52 30.23
C SER A 109 20.78 4.81 29.56
N ASP A 110 21.18 5.99 30.09
CA ASP A 110 20.87 7.30 29.49
C ASP A 110 21.41 7.43 28.06
N ASP A 111 22.39 6.60 27.70
CA ASP A 111 23.01 6.52 26.38
C ASP A 111 22.27 5.59 25.40
N ALA A 112 21.28 4.82 25.83
CA ALA A 112 20.51 3.92 24.97
C ALA A 112 19.79 4.69 23.85
N TYR A 113 19.61 4.00 22.71
CA TYR A 113 18.75 4.51 21.65
C TYR A 113 17.28 4.47 22.08
N ASP A 114 16.51 5.46 21.66
CA ASP A 114 15.05 5.39 21.82
C ASP A 114 14.47 4.29 20.95
N ILE A 115 15.01 4.16 19.72
CA ILE A 115 14.59 3.13 18.77
C ILE A 115 15.81 2.59 18.03
N VAL A 116 15.91 1.25 17.94
CA VAL A 116 16.76 0.57 16.95
C VAL A 116 15.87 -0.06 15.88
N VAL A 117 16.12 0.28 14.61
CA VAL A 117 15.44 -0.27 13.44
C VAL A 117 16.29 -1.37 12.84
N ILE A 118 15.73 -2.57 12.65
CA ILE A 118 16.39 -3.70 11.97
C ILE A 118 15.85 -3.83 10.55
N GLY A 119 16.69 -3.58 9.55
CA GLY A 119 16.35 -3.57 8.13
C GLY A 119 16.19 -2.15 7.57
N GLY A 120 16.92 -1.84 6.49
CA GLY A 120 16.96 -0.52 5.83
C GLY A 120 16.08 -0.43 4.58
N GLY A 121 15.10 -1.34 4.41
CA GLY A 121 14.10 -1.30 3.33
C GLY A 121 13.06 -0.18 3.51
N PRO A 122 12.01 -0.13 2.65
CA PRO A 122 10.98 0.93 2.68
C PRO A 122 10.40 1.19 4.06
N ALA A 123 9.97 0.17 4.79
CA ALA A 123 9.47 0.34 6.15
C ALA A 123 10.56 0.88 7.09
N GLY A 124 11.77 0.33 7.01
CA GLY A 124 12.84 0.61 7.99
C GLY A 124 13.42 2.01 7.86
N TYR A 125 13.86 2.43 6.66
CA TYR A 125 14.46 3.77 6.54
C TYR A 125 13.42 4.88 6.78
N VAL A 126 12.15 4.66 6.40
CA VAL A 126 11.08 5.61 6.71
C VAL A 126 10.80 5.67 8.21
N SER A 127 10.74 4.51 8.89
CA SER A 127 10.60 4.48 10.35
C SER A 127 11.74 5.23 11.06
N ALA A 128 12.98 5.00 10.62
CA ALA A 128 14.14 5.65 11.23
C ALA A 128 14.11 7.18 11.05
N ILE A 129 13.82 7.65 9.84
CA ILE A 129 13.68 9.08 9.55
C ILE A 129 12.53 9.68 10.36
N LYS A 130 11.35 9.03 10.35
CA LYS A 130 10.17 9.50 11.08
C LYS A 130 10.43 9.59 12.59
N ALA A 131 11.07 8.57 13.16
CA ALA A 131 11.43 8.57 14.58
C ALA A 131 12.41 9.72 14.91
N ALA A 132 13.42 9.96 14.07
CA ALA A 132 14.35 11.07 14.24
C ALA A 132 13.65 12.44 14.10
N GLN A 133 12.71 12.60 13.15
CA GLN A 133 11.87 13.81 13.02
C GLN A 133 11.05 14.09 14.28
N LEU A 134 10.66 13.05 15.01
CA LEU A 134 9.92 13.16 16.28
C LEU A 134 10.85 13.39 17.49
N GLY A 135 12.16 13.54 17.27
CA GLY A 135 13.17 13.83 18.30
C GLY A 135 13.80 12.59 18.95
N GLY A 136 13.52 11.39 18.45
CA GLY A 136 14.13 10.17 18.98
C GLY A 136 15.60 10.00 18.60
N LYS A 137 16.41 9.42 19.50
CA LYS A 137 17.77 8.93 19.22
C LYS A 137 17.66 7.57 18.54
N VAL A 138 18.06 7.48 17.26
CA VAL A 138 17.76 6.33 16.40
C VAL A 138 19.01 5.69 15.81
N ALA A 139 19.08 4.36 15.86
CA ALA A 139 20.00 3.58 15.06
C ALA A 139 19.24 2.71 14.04
N LEU A 140 19.86 2.47 12.90
CA LEU A 140 19.36 1.56 11.85
C LEU A 140 20.43 0.53 11.53
N VAL A 141 20.05 -0.75 11.56
CA VAL A 141 20.94 -1.88 11.22
C VAL A 141 20.52 -2.45 9.87
N GLU A 142 21.43 -2.48 8.88
CA GLU A 142 21.17 -3.03 7.55
C GLU A 142 22.24 -4.02 7.13
N LYS A 143 21.84 -5.23 6.74
CA LYS A 143 22.75 -6.32 6.37
C LYS A 143 23.33 -6.18 4.97
N SER A 144 22.58 -5.59 4.04
CA SER A 144 23.01 -5.40 2.64
C SER A 144 22.97 -3.92 2.23
N GLU A 145 22.04 -3.50 1.40
CA GLU A 145 21.99 -2.13 0.89
C GLU A 145 20.74 -1.40 1.42
N LEU A 146 20.91 -0.12 1.78
CA LEU A 146 19.79 0.77 2.09
C LEU A 146 18.78 0.81 0.94
N GLY A 147 17.50 1.00 1.26
CA GLY A 147 16.41 0.96 0.30
C GLY A 147 15.84 -0.45 0.08
N GLY A 148 16.52 -1.50 0.57
CA GLY A 148 16.07 -2.89 0.58
C GLY A 148 15.66 -3.42 -0.80
N THR A 149 14.74 -4.37 -0.85
CA THR A 149 14.27 -5.01 -2.08
C THR A 149 13.77 -3.99 -3.12
N CYS A 150 12.99 -3.01 -2.71
CA CYS A 150 12.35 -2.07 -3.63
C CYS A 150 13.37 -1.29 -4.49
N LEU A 151 14.37 -0.66 -3.86
CA LEU A 151 15.34 0.16 -4.58
C LEU A 151 16.38 -0.68 -5.32
N ASN A 152 16.83 -1.80 -4.73
CA ASN A 152 18.00 -2.52 -5.23
C ASN A 152 17.66 -3.66 -6.20
N ARG A 153 16.54 -4.39 -5.97
CA ARG A 153 16.22 -5.63 -6.70
C ARG A 153 14.72 -5.85 -6.93
N GLY A 154 13.92 -4.79 -6.97
CA GLY A 154 12.47 -4.85 -7.13
C GLY A 154 11.92 -3.72 -7.96
N CYS A 155 11.21 -2.79 -7.33
CA CYS A 155 10.45 -1.73 -8.01
C CYS A 155 11.30 -0.93 -9.01
N ILE A 156 12.38 -0.34 -8.54
CA ILE A 156 13.18 0.60 -9.35
C ILE A 156 13.91 -0.08 -10.51
N PRO A 157 14.66 -1.18 -10.30
CA PRO A 157 15.29 -1.89 -11.41
C PRO A 157 14.28 -2.35 -12.46
N THR A 158 13.14 -2.91 -12.04
CA THR A 158 12.09 -3.37 -12.97
C THR A 158 11.52 -2.21 -13.78
N LYS A 159 11.23 -1.05 -13.16
CA LYS A 159 10.71 0.13 -13.85
C LYS A 159 11.72 0.72 -14.84
N THR A 160 13.01 0.62 -14.53
CA THR A 160 14.07 0.98 -15.48
C THR A 160 14.03 0.09 -16.73
N TYR A 161 13.82 -1.21 -16.59
CA TYR A 161 13.69 -2.14 -17.71
C TYR A 161 12.41 -1.90 -18.52
N LEU A 162 11.28 -1.66 -17.83
CA LEU A 162 10.01 -1.36 -18.49
C LEU A 162 10.05 -0.03 -19.26
N HIS A 163 10.76 0.97 -18.76
CA HIS A 163 10.97 2.22 -19.51
C HIS A 163 11.79 2.00 -20.79
N ASN A 164 12.82 1.13 -20.76
CA ASN A 164 13.52 0.75 -21.98
C ASN A 164 12.61 0.01 -22.96
N ALA A 165 11.73 -0.86 -22.45
CA ALA A 165 10.73 -1.54 -23.28
C ALA A 165 9.74 -0.54 -23.92
N GLU A 166 9.30 0.47 -23.17
CA GLU A 166 8.45 1.56 -23.67
C GLU A 166 9.13 2.32 -24.83
N ILE A 167 10.42 2.65 -24.69
CA ILE A 167 11.20 3.29 -25.77
C ILE A 167 11.19 2.43 -27.03
N ILE A 168 11.41 1.13 -26.91
CA ILE A 168 11.41 0.18 -28.04
C ILE A 168 10.03 0.13 -28.71
N GLU A 169 8.95 0.04 -27.91
CA GLU A 169 7.58 0.05 -28.46
C GLU A 169 7.28 1.36 -29.20
N ASN A 170 7.67 2.52 -28.64
CA ASN A 170 7.50 3.83 -29.27
C ASN A 170 8.26 3.94 -30.60
N ILE A 171 9.48 3.40 -30.70
CA ILE A 171 10.24 3.30 -31.96
C ILE A 171 9.48 2.45 -32.97
N GLY A 172 8.94 1.30 -32.57
CA GLY A 172 8.14 0.43 -33.43
C GLY A 172 6.89 1.10 -34.00
N HIS A 173 6.29 2.05 -33.27
CA HIS A 173 5.09 2.79 -33.68
C HIS A 173 5.39 4.10 -34.43
N ALA A 174 6.66 4.55 -34.47
CA ALA A 174 7.08 5.85 -35.01
C ALA A 174 6.63 6.09 -36.46
N ALA A 175 6.72 5.07 -37.32
CA ALA A 175 6.31 5.14 -38.73
C ALA A 175 4.81 5.47 -38.89
N ASN A 176 3.94 4.97 -38.01
CA ASN A 176 2.52 5.28 -38.02
C ASN A 176 2.22 6.75 -37.73
N ARG A 177 3.20 7.45 -37.13
CA ARG A 177 3.15 8.88 -36.79
C ARG A 177 3.88 9.77 -37.80
N GLY A 178 4.31 9.19 -38.92
CA GLY A 178 5.07 9.91 -39.95
C GLY A 178 6.54 10.15 -39.62
N ILE A 179 7.05 9.50 -38.57
CA ILE A 179 8.48 9.56 -38.20
C ILE A 179 9.15 8.35 -38.82
N ILE A 180 9.93 8.60 -39.88
CA ILE A 180 10.62 7.55 -40.62
C ILE A 180 11.98 7.30 -39.97
N ILE A 181 12.23 6.07 -39.56
CA ILE A 181 13.51 5.60 -39.05
C ILE A 181 14.09 4.67 -40.09
N ASP A 182 15.18 5.10 -40.70
CA ASP A 182 15.90 4.29 -41.70
C ASP A 182 16.53 3.08 -40.99
N ASN A 183 16.13 1.90 -41.39
CA ASN A 183 16.57 0.64 -40.78
C ASN A 183 16.22 0.50 -39.26
N PRO A 184 14.96 0.24 -38.90
CA PRO A 184 14.52 0.17 -37.51
C PRO A 184 15.03 -1.06 -36.75
N SER A 185 16.01 -1.80 -37.28
CA SER A 185 16.66 -2.89 -36.55
C SER A 185 17.45 -2.32 -35.37
N PHE A 186 17.18 -2.85 -34.18
CA PHE A 186 17.93 -2.50 -32.98
C PHE A 186 18.46 -3.78 -32.32
N THR A 187 19.48 -3.62 -31.49
CA THR A 187 19.97 -4.63 -30.55
C THR A 187 19.93 -4.04 -29.16
N VAL A 188 19.57 -4.84 -28.19
CA VAL A 188 19.61 -4.45 -26.79
C VAL A 188 20.99 -4.76 -26.23
N ASP A 189 21.75 -3.73 -25.89
CA ASP A 189 23.04 -3.84 -25.20
C ASP A 189 22.75 -3.98 -23.69
N MET A 190 22.74 -5.21 -23.20
CA MET A 190 22.41 -5.50 -21.81
C MET A 190 23.46 -4.97 -20.82
N ASP A 191 24.73 -4.87 -21.20
CA ASP A 191 25.74 -4.26 -20.35
C ASP A 191 25.41 -2.78 -20.09
N LYS A 192 24.94 -2.06 -21.14
CA LYS A 192 24.50 -0.67 -21.01
C LYS A 192 23.18 -0.52 -20.25
N VAL A 193 22.26 -1.47 -20.41
CA VAL A 193 21.01 -1.55 -19.60
C VAL A 193 21.35 -1.71 -18.13
N LEU A 194 22.26 -2.63 -17.79
CA LEU A 194 22.72 -2.84 -16.42
C LEU A 194 23.43 -1.62 -15.84
N GLU A 195 24.34 -0.98 -16.62
CA GLU A 195 25.01 0.25 -16.19
C GLU A 195 23.99 1.34 -15.84
N THR A 196 22.98 1.53 -16.71
CA THR A 196 21.92 2.52 -16.50
C THR A 196 21.08 2.20 -15.27
N LYS A 197 20.63 0.94 -15.13
CA LYS A 197 19.90 0.44 -13.95
C LYS A 197 20.70 0.69 -12.68
N ASN A 198 21.98 0.29 -12.66
CA ASN A 198 22.83 0.43 -11.48
C ASN A 198 23.07 1.91 -11.12
N LYS A 199 23.20 2.80 -12.11
CA LYS A 199 23.30 4.24 -11.88
C LYS A 199 22.04 4.79 -11.19
N VAL A 200 20.85 4.40 -11.64
CA VAL A 200 19.57 4.82 -11.05
C VAL A 200 19.48 4.32 -9.62
N VAL A 201 19.74 3.02 -9.38
CA VAL A 201 19.74 2.41 -8.06
C VAL A 201 20.70 3.12 -7.10
N ASN A 202 21.97 3.28 -7.52
CA ASN A 202 22.99 3.92 -6.69
C ASN A 202 22.66 5.38 -6.34
N THR A 203 22.03 6.11 -7.27
CA THR A 203 21.56 7.49 -7.01
C THR A 203 20.52 7.50 -5.88
N LEU A 204 19.54 6.60 -5.92
CA LEU A 204 18.47 6.54 -4.91
C LEU A 204 18.97 6.01 -3.56
N VAL A 205 19.82 4.98 -3.57
CA VAL A 205 20.45 4.44 -2.35
C VAL A 205 21.32 5.51 -1.68
N GLY A 206 22.10 6.25 -2.47
CA GLY A 206 22.87 7.39 -1.98
C GLY A 206 22.00 8.50 -1.39
N GLY A 207 20.84 8.75 -2.00
CA GLY A 207 19.83 9.67 -1.48
C GLY A 207 19.29 9.26 -0.11
N VAL A 208 18.92 7.98 0.06
CA VAL A 208 18.47 7.43 1.36
C VAL A 208 19.56 7.55 2.42
N ALA A 209 20.81 7.20 2.07
CA ALA A 209 21.95 7.35 2.99
C ALA A 209 22.19 8.82 3.39
N GLY A 210 22.03 9.75 2.45
CA GLY A 210 22.11 11.18 2.70
C GLY A 210 21.01 11.67 3.65
N LEU A 211 19.77 11.21 3.46
CA LEU A 211 18.65 11.55 4.33
C LEU A 211 18.86 11.02 5.74
N LEU A 212 19.17 9.74 5.93
CA LEU A 212 19.44 9.15 7.25
C LEU A 212 20.51 9.95 8.01
N ARG A 213 21.62 10.30 7.33
CA ARG A 213 22.68 11.11 7.91
C ARG A 213 22.21 12.52 8.28
N SER A 214 21.38 13.16 7.45
CA SER A 214 20.88 14.52 7.70
C SER A 214 19.96 14.59 8.92
N TYR A 215 19.28 13.48 9.24
CA TYR A 215 18.45 13.35 10.44
C TYR A 215 19.20 12.78 11.64
N GLY A 216 20.51 12.56 11.55
CA GLY A 216 21.32 12.05 12.65
C GLY A 216 21.04 10.59 13.03
N VAL A 217 20.58 9.78 12.10
CA VAL A 217 20.39 8.34 12.31
C VAL A 217 21.73 7.63 12.20
N ASP A 218 22.11 6.86 13.24
CA ASP A 218 23.30 6.05 13.24
C ASP A 218 23.06 4.76 12.43
N VAL A 219 23.78 4.61 11.33
CA VAL A 219 23.64 3.44 10.43
C VAL A 219 24.74 2.43 10.69
N HIS A 220 24.34 1.22 11.13
CA HIS A 220 25.22 0.09 11.38
C HIS A 220 25.10 -0.95 10.27
N LYS A 221 26.21 -1.33 9.65
CA LYS A 221 26.24 -2.37 8.61
C LYS A 221 26.37 -3.74 9.24
N GLY A 222 25.37 -4.58 9.06
CA GLY A 222 25.41 -5.95 9.58
C GLY A 222 24.04 -6.58 9.79
N ILE A 223 24.06 -7.80 10.29
CA ILE A 223 22.86 -8.53 10.68
C ILE A 223 22.50 -8.14 12.11
N GLY A 224 21.34 -7.49 12.28
CA GLY A 224 20.77 -7.18 13.60
C GLY A 224 19.97 -8.38 14.13
N THR A 225 20.19 -8.75 15.39
CA THR A 225 19.48 -9.85 16.05
C THR A 225 18.95 -9.38 17.40
N ILE A 226 17.68 -9.66 17.71
CA ILE A 226 17.05 -9.25 18.96
C ILE A 226 17.48 -10.20 20.09
N THR A 227 17.99 -9.65 21.20
CA THR A 227 18.36 -10.40 22.40
C THR A 227 17.15 -10.61 23.33
N LYS A 228 17.27 -11.50 24.34
CA LYS A 228 16.22 -11.71 25.37
C LYS A 228 15.85 -10.43 26.12
N ASP A 229 16.84 -9.55 26.35
CA ASP A 229 16.64 -8.28 27.06
C ASP A 229 16.14 -7.16 26.14
N LYS A 230 15.67 -7.51 24.94
CA LYS A 230 15.16 -6.58 23.93
C LYS A 230 16.17 -5.48 23.57
N ASN A 231 17.41 -5.85 23.37
CA ASN A 231 18.44 -5.05 22.74
C ASN A 231 18.74 -5.64 21.35
N VAL A 232 19.55 -4.95 20.55
CA VAL A 232 19.93 -5.42 19.22
C VAL A 232 21.43 -5.73 19.20
N LEU A 233 21.76 -6.95 18.82
CA LEU A 233 23.14 -7.41 18.64
C LEU A 233 23.49 -7.38 17.16
N VAL A 234 24.45 -6.57 16.76
CA VAL A 234 24.92 -6.45 15.37
C VAL A 234 26.08 -7.43 15.15
N ASN A 235 25.96 -8.28 14.13
CA ASN A 235 26.96 -9.30 13.77
C ASN A 235 27.42 -10.19 14.96
N GLY A 236 26.57 -10.39 15.95
CA GLY A 236 26.86 -11.20 17.11
C GLY A 236 27.90 -10.61 18.09
N SER A 237 28.30 -9.34 17.95
CA SER A 237 29.37 -8.73 18.74
C SER A 237 29.12 -7.33 19.26
N GLU A 238 28.47 -6.48 18.51
CA GLU A 238 28.16 -5.09 18.89
C GLU A 238 26.76 -5.01 19.47
N LEU A 239 26.63 -4.66 20.75
CA LEU A 239 25.34 -4.51 21.42
C LEU A 239 24.86 -3.06 21.34
N LEU A 240 23.68 -2.87 20.77
CA LEU A 240 22.94 -1.61 20.78
C LEU A 240 21.84 -1.69 21.83
N GLU A 241 22.00 -0.96 22.91
CA GLU A 241 20.94 -0.80 23.92
C GLU A 241 19.83 0.10 23.37
N THR A 242 18.58 -0.34 23.51
CA THR A 242 17.43 0.41 22.99
C THR A 242 16.18 0.26 23.85
N LYS A 243 15.34 1.28 23.88
CA LYS A 243 14.04 1.26 24.57
C LYS A 243 12.99 0.50 23.73
N LYS A 244 12.96 0.71 22.42
CA LYS A 244 11.99 0.11 21.48
C LYS A 244 12.72 -0.44 20.25
N ILE A 245 12.11 -1.40 19.59
CA ILE A 245 12.65 -2.01 18.37
C ILE A 245 11.60 -1.92 17.25
N ILE A 246 12.05 -1.54 16.06
CA ILE A 246 11.26 -1.67 14.84
C ILE A 246 11.92 -2.74 13.96
N LEU A 247 11.26 -3.89 13.83
CA LEU A 247 11.71 -5.01 13.03
C LEU A 247 11.15 -4.91 11.61
N ALA A 248 11.95 -4.41 10.69
CA ALA A 248 11.61 -4.18 9.28
C ALA A 248 12.36 -5.15 8.34
N GLY A 249 12.40 -6.44 8.71
CA GLY A 249 13.16 -7.49 8.01
C GLY A 249 12.72 -7.76 6.56
N GLY A 250 11.53 -7.30 6.17
CA GLY A 250 11.06 -7.41 4.80
C GLY A 250 10.62 -8.82 4.40
N SER A 251 10.91 -9.18 3.15
CA SER A 251 10.49 -10.45 2.54
C SER A 251 11.58 -11.04 1.65
N LYS A 252 11.44 -12.34 1.35
CA LYS A 252 12.28 -13.09 0.40
C LYS A 252 11.43 -13.80 -0.63
N VAL A 253 12.02 -14.19 -1.75
CA VAL A 253 11.34 -14.94 -2.82
C VAL A 253 10.82 -16.27 -2.28
N SER A 254 9.56 -16.58 -2.58
CA SER A 254 8.96 -17.88 -2.26
C SER A 254 9.64 -18.99 -3.05
N LYS A 255 9.87 -20.12 -2.39
CA LYS A 255 10.39 -21.33 -3.02
C LYS A 255 9.32 -22.39 -3.10
N ILE A 256 9.37 -23.23 -4.15
CA ILE A 256 8.52 -24.42 -4.28
C ILE A 256 9.41 -25.65 -4.32
N ASN A 257 8.88 -26.74 -3.81
CA ASN A 257 9.56 -28.04 -3.86
C ASN A 257 9.12 -28.81 -5.11
N VAL A 258 9.74 -28.47 -6.24
CA VAL A 258 9.56 -29.14 -7.52
C VAL A 258 10.93 -29.63 -7.99
N PRO A 259 11.08 -30.87 -8.48
CA PRO A 259 12.36 -31.36 -8.96
C PRO A 259 12.95 -30.46 -10.04
N GLY A 260 14.24 -30.17 -9.97
CA GLY A 260 15.00 -29.34 -10.92
C GLY A 260 14.96 -27.83 -10.68
N MET A 261 14.30 -27.38 -9.59
CA MET A 261 14.29 -25.95 -9.22
C MET A 261 15.65 -25.41 -8.78
N GLU A 262 16.60 -26.28 -8.48
CA GLU A 262 17.98 -25.96 -8.10
C GLU A 262 18.92 -25.68 -9.29
N SER A 263 18.44 -25.88 -10.53
CA SER A 263 19.22 -25.57 -11.74
C SER A 263 19.62 -24.08 -11.77
N SER A 264 20.84 -23.79 -12.17
CA SER A 264 21.37 -22.41 -12.33
C SER A 264 20.69 -21.63 -13.46
N LEU A 265 19.90 -22.32 -14.30
CA LEU A 265 19.08 -21.72 -15.36
C LEU A 265 17.71 -21.28 -14.85
N VAL A 266 17.34 -21.67 -13.62
CA VAL A 266 16.14 -21.20 -12.91
C VAL A 266 16.54 -20.02 -12.02
N MET A 267 16.04 -18.85 -12.33
CA MET A 267 16.40 -17.58 -11.75
C MET A 267 15.27 -17.03 -10.87
N THR A 268 15.63 -16.21 -9.91
CA THR A 268 14.71 -15.34 -9.17
C THR A 268 14.61 -13.95 -9.80
N SER A 269 13.75 -13.08 -9.25
CA SER A 269 13.69 -11.68 -9.68
C SER A 269 15.03 -10.94 -9.46
N ASP A 270 15.77 -11.34 -8.43
CA ASP A 270 17.07 -10.74 -8.12
C ASP A 270 18.10 -11.09 -9.20
N ASP A 271 18.14 -12.36 -9.62
CA ASP A 271 19.09 -12.86 -10.62
C ASP A 271 18.84 -12.28 -12.02
N ILE A 272 17.58 -12.24 -12.47
CA ILE A 272 17.22 -11.78 -13.83
C ILE A 272 17.48 -10.28 -14.02
N LEU A 273 17.38 -9.48 -12.94
CA LEU A 273 17.68 -8.05 -12.96
C LEU A 273 19.19 -7.72 -13.02
N ASP A 274 20.04 -8.73 -12.82
CA ASP A 274 21.49 -8.62 -12.97
C ASP A 274 22.04 -9.40 -14.16
N MET A 275 21.15 -9.96 -14.98
CA MET A 275 21.53 -10.72 -16.17
C MET A 275 22.01 -9.80 -17.30
N ASN A 276 23.15 -10.12 -17.89
CA ASN A 276 23.79 -9.32 -18.96
C ASN A 276 23.50 -9.83 -20.39
N GLU A 277 22.50 -10.69 -20.54
CA GLU A 277 22.08 -11.22 -21.85
C GLU A 277 20.57 -11.21 -21.98
N VAL A 278 20.06 -11.16 -23.20
CA VAL A 278 18.64 -11.42 -23.51
C VAL A 278 18.52 -12.88 -23.92
N PRO A 279 17.91 -13.78 -23.11
CA PRO A 279 17.77 -15.18 -23.48
C PRO A 279 16.83 -15.33 -24.69
N GLU A 280 17.13 -16.26 -25.61
CA GLU A 280 16.27 -16.53 -26.75
C GLU A 280 14.84 -16.91 -26.32
N SER A 281 14.73 -17.67 -25.22
CA SER A 281 13.46 -18.08 -24.65
C SER A 281 13.49 -18.05 -23.12
N LEU A 282 12.40 -17.55 -22.53
CA LEU A 282 12.22 -17.37 -21.09
C LEU A 282 10.85 -17.92 -20.67
N VAL A 283 10.85 -18.83 -19.70
CA VAL A 283 9.60 -19.28 -19.05
C VAL A 283 9.43 -18.56 -17.73
N ILE A 284 8.25 -17.97 -17.51
CA ILE A 284 7.87 -17.34 -16.25
C ILE A 284 7.00 -18.33 -15.46
N ILE A 285 7.45 -18.71 -14.28
CA ILE A 285 6.70 -19.58 -13.36
C ILE A 285 6.00 -18.68 -12.34
N GLY A 286 4.70 -18.49 -12.55
CA GLY A 286 3.83 -17.57 -11.80
C GLY A 286 3.46 -16.31 -12.58
N GLY A 287 2.17 -16.16 -12.86
CA GLY A 287 1.57 -15.03 -13.59
C GLY A 287 1.21 -13.82 -12.72
N GLY A 288 1.91 -13.63 -11.59
CA GLY A 288 1.78 -12.46 -10.72
C GLY A 288 2.45 -11.21 -11.29
N VAL A 289 2.38 -10.10 -10.55
CA VAL A 289 2.87 -8.77 -10.99
C VAL A 289 4.33 -8.83 -11.47
N VAL A 290 5.24 -9.39 -10.65
CA VAL A 290 6.67 -9.45 -10.95
C VAL A 290 6.94 -10.23 -12.24
N GLY A 291 6.31 -11.40 -12.39
CA GLY A 291 6.48 -12.23 -13.58
C GLY A 291 5.96 -11.57 -14.85
N ILE A 292 4.81 -10.92 -14.78
CA ILE A 292 4.20 -10.25 -15.93
C ILE A 292 4.99 -9.00 -16.35
N GLU A 293 5.45 -8.17 -15.40
CA GLU A 293 6.27 -7.00 -15.70
C GLU A 293 7.62 -7.38 -16.33
N LEU A 294 8.36 -8.29 -15.70
CA LEU A 294 9.65 -8.75 -16.23
C LEU A 294 9.47 -9.54 -17.52
N GLY A 295 8.42 -10.37 -17.62
CA GLY A 295 8.08 -11.09 -18.84
C GLY A 295 7.84 -10.15 -20.01
N GLN A 296 7.11 -9.05 -19.80
CA GLN A 296 6.91 -8.05 -20.86
C GLN A 296 8.20 -7.33 -21.23
N ALA A 297 9.02 -6.93 -20.27
CA ALA A 297 10.29 -6.27 -20.55
C ALA A 297 11.20 -7.16 -21.43
N PHE A 298 11.42 -8.41 -21.02
CA PHE A 298 12.25 -9.35 -21.79
C PHE A 298 11.63 -9.76 -23.13
N MET A 299 10.30 -9.87 -23.22
CA MET A 299 9.62 -10.08 -24.51
C MET A 299 9.92 -8.92 -25.48
N THR A 300 9.83 -7.68 -25.00
CA THR A 300 10.12 -6.51 -25.82
C THR A 300 11.61 -6.40 -26.17
N PHE A 301 12.50 -6.90 -25.32
CA PHE A 301 13.94 -7.00 -25.62
C PHE A 301 14.25 -8.10 -26.65
N GLY A 302 13.31 -9.01 -26.95
CA GLY A 302 13.46 -10.03 -28.00
C GLY A 302 13.33 -11.48 -27.53
N SER A 303 13.11 -11.75 -26.25
CA SER A 303 12.90 -13.10 -25.76
C SER A 303 11.52 -13.65 -26.17
N LYS A 304 11.46 -14.94 -26.51
CA LYS A 304 10.19 -15.68 -26.60
C LYS A 304 9.72 -16.01 -25.18
N VAL A 305 8.67 -15.34 -24.69
CA VAL A 305 8.20 -15.48 -23.33
C VAL A 305 6.97 -16.39 -23.24
N THR A 306 7.02 -17.36 -22.31
CA THR A 306 5.89 -18.22 -21.93
C THR A 306 5.64 -18.11 -20.44
N VAL A 307 4.41 -17.75 -20.04
CA VAL A 307 3.98 -17.69 -18.64
C VAL A 307 3.20 -18.95 -18.28
N ILE A 308 3.56 -19.58 -17.16
CA ILE A 308 2.84 -20.71 -16.55
C ILE A 308 2.20 -20.20 -15.28
N GLU A 309 0.87 -20.25 -15.19
CA GLU A 309 0.10 -19.83 -14.02
C GLU A 309 -0.85 -20.96 -13.60
N MET A 310 -0.79 -21.30 -12.31
CA MET A 310 -1.62 -22.36 -11.72
C MET A 310 -3.09 -21.92 -11.55
N MET A 311 -3.31 -20.62 -11.35
CA MET A 311 -4.65 -20.04 -11.24
C MET A 311 -5.32 -19.93 -12.62
N ASP A 312 -6.62 -19.66 -12.62
CA ASP A 312 -7.44 -19.47 -13.83
C ASP A 312 -7.11 -18.19 -14.61
N ARG A 313 -6.38 -17.26 -14.00
CA ARG A 313 -6.04 -15.93 -14.57
C ARG A 313 -4.69 -15.41 -14.09
N ILE A 314 -4.07 -14.56 -14.90
CA ILE A 314 -2.89 -13.80 -14.50
C ILE A 314 -3.29 -12.66 -13.54
N VAL A 315 -2.33 -12.14 -12.76
CA VAL A 315 -2.54 -11.05 -11.77
C VAL A 315 -3.84 -11.21 -10.97
N PRO A 316 -4.05 -12.36 -10.31
CA PRO A 316 -5.34 -12.76 -9.75
C PRO A 316 -5.88 -11.82 -8.65
N ALA A 317 -5.03 -10.93 -8.10
CA ALA A 317 -5.43 -9.91 -7.15
C ALA A 317 -6.17 -8.72 -7.79
N MET A 318 -6.13 -8.59 -9.12
CA MET A 318 -6.84 -7.54 -9.86
C MET A 318 -8.27 -7.97 -10.19
N ASP A 319 -9.12 -7.00 -10.55
CA ASP A 319 -10.47 -7.27 -11.06
C ASP A 319 -10.41 -8.22 -12.27
N ALA A 320 -11.33 -9.17 -12.34
CA ALA A 320 -11.33 -10.24 -13.36
C ALA A 320 -11.37 -9.68 -14.80
N GLU A 321 -12.10 -8.60 -15.02
CA GLU A 321 -12.18 -7.97 -16.33
C GLU A 321 -10.87 -7.31 -16.74
N VAL A 322 -10.18 -6.68 -15.79
CA VAL A 322 -8.85 -6.10 -15.98
C VAL A 322 -7.82 -7.18 -16.29
N SER A 323 -7.78 -8.26 -15.49
CA SER A 323 -6.91 -9.41 -15.73
C SER A 323 -7.11 -10.02 -17.12
N LYS A 324 -8.36 -10.23 -17.53
CA LYS A 324 -8.71 -10.74 -18.84
C LYS A 324 -8.23 -9.82 -19.97
N ASN A 325 -8.42 -8.52 -19.84
CA ASN A 325 -7.99 -7.55 -20.85
C ASN A 325 -6.46 -7.49 -20.96
N LEU A 326 -5.76 -7.44 -19.83
CA LEU A 326 -4.30 -7.48 -19.80
C LEU A 326 -3.76 -8.72 -20.51
N ARG A 327 -4.32 -9.89 -20.20
CA ARG A 327 -3.96 -11.14 -20.87
C ARG A 327 -4.09 -11.04 -22.39
N LEU A 328 -5.25 -10.61 -22.88
CA LEU A 328 -5.50 -10.47 -24.32
C LEU A 328 -4.53 -9.51 -25.02
N ILE A 329 -4.14 -8.44 -24.33
CA ILE A 329 -3.17 -7.45 -24.86
C ILE A 329 -1.77 -8.09 -24.94
N LEU A 330 -1.33 -8.77 -23.89
CA LEU A 330 -0.01 -9.41 -23.86
C LEU A 330 0.10 -10.58 -24.86
N GLU A 331 -0.96 -11.38 -25.02
CA GLU A 331 -1.00 -12.44 -26.01
C GLU A 331 -0.93 -11.88 -27.45
N ARG A 332 -1.60 -10.76 -27.74
CA ARG A 332 -1.50 -10.07 -29.04
C ARG A 332 -0.10 -9.51 -29.32
N LYS A 333 0.62 -9.14 -28.26
CA LYS A 333 2.03 -8.70 -28.34
C LYS A 333 3.01 -9.88 -28.51
N GLY A 334 2.56 -11.14 -28.40
CA GLY A 334 3.38 -12.33 -28.63
C GLY A 334 3.71 -13.16 -27.39
N MET A 335 3.22 -12.79 -26.20
CA MET A 335 3.40 -13.57 -24.99
C MET A 335 2.51 -14.82 -25.02
N THR A 336 3.06 -15.99 -24.72
CA THR A 336 2.27 -17.21 -24.51
C THR A 336 1.86 -17.28 -23.04
N ILE A 337 0.56 -17.38 -22.74
CA ILE A 337 0.05 -17.42 -21.37
C ILE A 337 -0.76 -18.70 -21.14
N LEU A 338 -0.27 -19.54 -20.25
CA LEU A 338 -0.86 -20.83 -19.88
C LEU A 338 -1.41 -20.74 -18.46
N THR A 339 -2.70 -20.47 -18.31
CA THR A 339 -3.43 -20.55 -17.02
C THR A 339 -3.89 -21.97 -16.74
N ASP A 340 -4.38 -22.25 -15.53
CA ASP A 340 -4.77 -23.59 -15.07
C ASP A 340 -3.66 -24.62 -15.33
N THR A 341 -2.40 -24.19 -15.18
CA THR A 341 -1.25 -24.99 -15.59
C THR A 341 -0.27 -25.15 -14.45
N LYS A 342 -0.13 -26.37 -13.94
CA LYS A 342 0.74 -26.68 -12.81
C LYS A 342 2.08 -27.22 -13.29
N LEU A 343 3.17 -26.62 -12.79
CA LEU A 343 4.53 -27.12 -12.97
C LEU A 343 4.71 -28.46 -12.24
N GLN A 344 5.30 -29.45 -12.92
CA GLN A 344 5.57 -30.78 -12.36
C GLN A 344 7.05 -31.04 -12.11
N GLU A 345 7.89 -30.73 -13.09
CA GLU A 345 9.33 -31.02 -13.05
C GLU A 345 10.08 -30.09 -14.01
N ILE A 346 11.32 -29.79 -13.70
CA ILE A 346 12.27 -29.12 -14.58
C ILE A 346 13.48 -30.05 -14.77
N ILE A 347 13.88 -30.28 -16.01
CA ILE A 347 15.03 -31.09 -16.36
C ILE A 347 15.99 -30.22 -17.15
N GLU A 348 17.24 -30.14 -16.72
CA GLU A 348 18.30 -29.46 -17.46
C GLU A 348 18.96 -30.45 -18.42
N GLU A 349 18.87 -30.19 -19.72
CA GLU A 349 19.41 -31.00 -20.80
C GLU A 349 20.05 -30.07 -21.86
N ASP A 350 21.29 -30.36 -22.26
CA ASP A 350 22.02 -29.65 -23.32
C ASP A 350 22.05 -28.13 -23.14
N GLY A 351 22.14 -27.64 -21.88
CA GLY A 351 22.19 -26.21 -21.55
C GLY A 351 20.84 -25.50 -21.71
N LYS A 352 19.74 -26.24 -21.80
CA LYS A 352 18.35 -25.73 -21.80
C LYS A 352 17.52 -26.42 -20.72
N LEU A 353 16.41 -25.83 -20.40
CA LEU A 353 15.40 -26.37 -19.51
C LEU A 353 14.30 -27.05 -20.31
N ARG A 354 13.98 -28.29 -19.98
CA ARG A 354 12.74 -28.97 -20.34
C ARG A 354 11.78 -28.86 -19.14
N ILE A 355 10.72 -28.14 -19.29
CA ILE A 355 9.75 -27.81 -18.25
C ILE A 355 8.49 -28.63 -18.48
N LYS A 356 8.23 -29.58 -17.59
CA LYS A 356 7.04 -30.44 -17.63
C LYS A 356 5.89 -29.78 -16.90
N VAL A 357 4.75 -29.73 -17.56
CA VAL A 357 3.51 -29.13 -17.04
C VAL A 357 2.37 -30.13 -17.12
N GLU A 358 1.43 -30.04 -16.19
CA GLU A 358 0.31 -30.96 -16.11
C GLU A 358 -0.61 -30.85 -17.33
N GLY A 359 -0.82 -31.98 -18.00
CA GLY A 359 -1.79 -32.11 -19.10
C GLY A 359 -1.43 -31.36 -20.39
N LYS A 360 -0.20 -30.93 -20.58
CA LYS A 360 0.28 -30.21 -21.77
C LYS A 360 1.65 -30.73 -22.21
N ASP A 361 2.06 -30.34 -23.41
CA ASP A 361 3.40 -30.65 -23.93
C ASP A 361 4.49 -29.96 -23.12
N ASP A 362 5.66 -30.58 -23.08
CA ASP A 362 6.86 -30.02 -22.46
C ASP A 362 7.27 -28.70 -23.14
N ILE A 363 7.71 -27.72 -22.31
CA ILE A 363 8.19 -26.43 -22.80
C ILE A 363 9.71 -26.42 -22.72
N ILE A 364 10.38 -26.08 -23.82
CA ILE A 364 11.83 -25.95 -23.88
C ILE A 364 12.19 -24.46 -23.81
N ALA A 365 13.10 -24.09 -22.90
CA ALA A 365 13.55 -22.71 -22.74
C ALA A 365 15.03 -22.61 -22.33
N ASN A 366 15.64 -21.46 -22.61
CA ASN A 366 17.02 -21.19 -22.20
C ASN A 366 17.12 -20.87 -20.71
N LYS A 367 16.10 -20.16 -20.16
CA LYS A 367 16.04 -19.74 -18.76
C LYS A 367 14.60 -19.83 -18.24
N ALA A 368 14.46 -19.92 -16.94
CA ALA A 368 13.17 -19.78 -16.26
C ALA A 368 13.26 -18.75 -15.13
N LEU A 369 12.20 -17.97 -14.93
CA LEU A 369 12.03 -17.04 -13.83
C LEU A 369 11.00 -17.57 -12.83
N LEU A 370 11.40 -17.80 -11.58
CA LEU A 370 10.49 -18.13 -10.49
C LEU A 370 9.90 -16.83 -9.90
N SER A 371 8.58 -16.63 -10.05
CA SER A 371 7.86 -15.43 -9.63
C SER A 371 6.51 -15.73 -8.97
N ILE A 372 6.49 -16.75 -8.10
CA ILE A 372 5.28 -17.23 -7.39
C ILE A 372 4.93 -16.45 -6.12
N GLY A 373 5.55 -15.29 -5.92
CA GLY A 373 5.33 -14.40 -4.78
C GLY A 373 6.50 -14.36 -3.80
N ARG A 374 6.25 -13.73 -2.66
CA ARG A 374 7.24 -13.49 -1.61
C ARG A 374 6.69 -13.95 -0.26
N VAL A 375 7.57 -14.30 0.66
CA VAL A 375 7.26 -14.65 2.04
C VAL A 375 8.05 -13.76 2.99
N PRO A 376 7.54 -13.45 4.21
CA PRO A 376 8.29 -12.70 5.21
C PRO A 376 9.67 -13.29 5.46
N ASP A 377 10.67 -12.43 5.64
CA ASP A 377 12.00 -12.83 6.07
C ASP A 377 12.13 -12.64 7.56
N LEU A 378 12.20 -13.76 8.29
CA LEU A 378 12.29 -13.78 9.74
C LEU A 378 13.75 -13.79 10.25
N GLU A 379 14.72 -13.52 9.41
CA GLU A 379 16.10 -13.32 9.86
C GLU A 379 16.17 -12.08 10.77
N GLY A 380 16.89 -12.19 11.89
CA GLY A 380 17.00 -11.10 12.87
C GLY A 380 15.96 -11.10 13.99
N ILE A 381 14.98 -12.01 14.00
CA ILE A 381 14.04 -12.13 15.13
C ILE A 381 14.71 -12.56 16.43
N GLY A 382 15.89 -13.22 16.34
CA GLY A 382 16.75 -13.53 17.47
C GLY A 382 16.15 -14.48 18.50
N GLU A 383 16.31 -14.12 19.78
CA GLU A 383 15.93 -14.95 20.93
C GLU A 383 14.50 -14.64 21.44
N VAL A 384 13.72 -13.82 20.72
CA VAL A 384 12.37 -13.41 21.11
C VAL A 384 11.35 -14.27 20.35
N GLU A 385 10.35 -14.77 21.06
CA GLU A 385 9.25 -15.54 20.47
C GLU A 385 8.09 -14.61 20.12
N PHE A 386 7.71 -14.60 18.84
CA PHE A 386 6.57 -13.84 18.33
C PHE A 386 5.37 -14.73 18.04
N GLU A 387 4.18 -14.21 18.23
CA GLU A 387 2.98 -14.83 17.67
C GLU A 387 3.04 -14.73 16.13
N LEU A 388 2.90 -15.89 15.46
CA LEU A 388 2.93 -15.96 14.00
C LEU A 388 1.55 -16.36 13.45
N ASP A 389 1.15 -15.73 12.34
CA ASP A 389 0.06 -16.18 11.49
C ASP A 389 0.63 -16.65 10.15
N ARG A 390 0.60 -17.96 9.88
CA ARG A 390 1.10 -18.58 8.62
C ARG A 390 2.53 -18.14 8.27
N GLY A 391 3.42 -18.07 9.26
CA GLY A 391 4.81 -17.67 9.07
C GLY A 391 5.04 -16.15 8.95
N ARG A 392 4.07 -15.32 9.30
CA ARG A 392 4.12 -13.85 9.34
C ARG A 392 4.10 -13.40 10.79
N ILE A 393 4.82 -12.36 11.14
CA ILE A 393 4.72 -11.76 12.47
C ILE A 393 3.35 -11.08 12.60
N LYS A 394 2.56 -11.54 13.56
CA LYS A 394 1.27 -10.93 13.86
C LYS A 394 1.46 -9.58 14.54
N VAL A 395 0.79 -8.56 14.04
CA VAL A 395 0.78 -7.21 14.61
C VAL A 395 -0.67 -6.77 14.88
N ASN A 396 -0.83 -5.83 15.82
CA ASN A 396 -2.08 -5.11 16.01
C ASN A 396 -2.18 -3.93 15.02
N GLU A 397 -3.23 -3.13 15.12
CA GLU A 397 -3.46 -1.94 14.28
C GLU A 397 -2.40 -0.85 14.44
N TYR A 398 -1.67 -0.86 15.55
CA TYR A 398 -0.57 0.05 15.86
C TYR A 398 0.79 -0.43 15.33
N MET A 399 0.84 -1.53 14.59
CA MET A 399 2.04 -2.24 14.12
C MET A 399 2.85 -2.89 15.26
N GLU A 400 2.36 -2.94 16.49
CA GLU A 400 3.00 -3.61 17.60
C GLU A 400 2.78 -5.12 17.55
N THR A 401 3.82 -5.88 17.86
CA THR A 401 3.80 -7.35 17.89
C THR A 401 3.20 -7.88 19.19
N SER A 402 3.14 -9.21 19.35
CA SER A 402 2.80 -9.86 20.63
C SER A 402 3.81 -9.56 21.75
N VAL A 403 4.98 -8.99 21.42
CA VAL A 403 6.02 -8.62 22.38
C VAL A 403 6.01 -7.11 22.57
N PRO A 404 5.57 -6.61 23.74
CA PRO A 404 5.46 -5.18 23.98
C PRO A 404 6.76 -4.41 23.72
N GLY A 405 6.66 -3.28 23.02
CA GLY A 405 7.79 -2.42 22.65
C GLY A 405 8.53 -2.87 21.38
N ILE A 406 8.07 -3.92 20.69
CA ILE A 406 8.59 -4.34 19.40
C ILE A 406 7.51 -4.20 18.33
N TYR A 407 7.79 -3.43 17.28
CA TYR A 407 6.92 -3.16 16.15
C TYR A 407 7.43 -3.85 14.89
N ALA A 408 6.53 -4.32 14.02
CA ALA A 408 6.92 -5.05 12.81
C ALA A 408 6.18 -4.52 11.55
N PRO A 409 6.58 -3.35 11.01
CA PRO A 409 6.00 -2.79 9.80
C PRO A 409 6.55 -3.42 8.53
N GLY A 410 5.76 -3.36 7.44
CA GLY A 410 6.16 -3.80 6.10
C GLY A 410 5.93 -5.28 5.84
N ASP A 411 6.67 -5.82 4.86
CA ASP A 411 6.47 -7.18 4.35
C ASP A 411 6.58 -8.27 5.42
N ILE A 412 7.29 -8.01 6.49
CA ILE A 412 7.51 -8.99 7.57
C ILE A 412 6.21 -9.41 8.27
N ASN A 413 5.20 -8.53 8.31
CA ASN A 413 3.88 -8.86 8.86
C ASN A 413 2.93 -9.45 7.80
N GLY A 414 3.30 -9.38 6.51
CA GLY A 414 2.55 -9.99 5.40
C GLY A 414 1.16 -9.41 5.15
N THR A 415 0.79 -8.27 5.74
CA THR A 415 -0.53 -7.65 5.58
C THR A 415 -0.69 -7.04 4.18
N LYS A 416 0.26 -6.20 3.76
CA LYS A 416 0.33 -5.59 2.42
C LYS A 416 1.80 -5.49 2.02
N MET A 417 2.25 -6.35 1.10
CA MET A 417 3.64 -6.38 0.61
C MET A 417 3.83 -5.39 -0.55
N LEU A 418 3.63 -4.09 -0.27
CA LEU A 418 3.79 -2.98 -1.19
C LEU A 418 4.65 -1.89 -0.54
N ALA A 419 5.55 -1.28 -1.30
CA ALA A 419 6.51 -0.31 -0.76
C ALA A 419 5.83 0.90 -0.10
N HIS A 420 4.79 1.47 -0.72
CA HIS A 420 4.05 2.60 -0.18
C HIS A 420 3.19 2.23 1.06
N ALA A 421 2.68 0.99 1.13
CA ALA A 421 2.08 0.49 2.36
C ALA A 421 3.12 0.35 3.47
N ALA A 422 4.33 -0.13 3.13
CA ALA A 422 5.44 -0.23 4.06
C ALA A 422 5.90 1.15 4.58
N PHE A 423 5.88 2.21 3.74
CA PHE A 423 6.13 3.58 4.18
C PHE A 423 5.13 3.97 5.27
N ARG A 424 3.84 3.84 5.00
CA ARG A 424 2.80 4.22 5.98
C ARG A 424 2.86 3.38 7.25
N MET A 425 3.06 2.06 7.14
CA MET A 425 3.27 1.21 8.31
C MET A 425 4.50 1.64 9.12
N GLY A 426 5.58 2.04 8.45
CA GLY A 426 6.81 2.51 9.07
C GLY A 426 6.62 3.81 9.85
N GLU A 427 5.90 4.78 9.28
CA GLU A 427 5.55 6.04 9.96
C GLU A 427 4.74 5.78 11.23
N VAL A 428 3.70 4.95 11.13
CA VAL A 428 2.82 4.56 12.25
C VAL A 428 3.61 3.83 13.34
N ALA A 429 4.47 2.89 12.97
CA ALA A 429 5.31 2.16 13.93
C ALA A 429 6.27 3.09 14.68
N ALA A 430 6.91 4.04 13.98
CA ALA A 430 7.82 5.00 14.59
C ALA A 430 7.10 5.94 15.56
N GLU A 431 5.94 6.44 15.18
CA GLU A 431 5.13 7.33 16.01
C GLU A 431 4.64 6.61 17.28
N ASN A 432 4.08 5.41 17.13
CA ASN A 432 3.60 4.62 18.27
C ASN A 432 4.74 4.17 19.19
N ALA A 433 5.92 3.86 18.64
CA ALA A 433 7.07 3.48 19.45
C ALA A 433 7.55 4.62 20.37
N LEU A 434 7.44 5.89 19.94
CA LEU A 434 7.88 7.06 20.72
C LEU A 434 6.79 7.63 21.62
N LYS A 435 5.55 7.67 21.15
CA LYS A 435 4.47 8.40 21.82
C LYS A 435 3.44 7.50 22.49
N GLY A 436 3.57 6.17 22.36
CA GLY A 436 2.55 5.20 22.74
C GLY A 436 1.56 4.94 21.60
N ASN A 437 0.82 3.84 21.73
CA ASN A 437 -0.08 3.34 20.67
C ASN A 437 -1.32 4.23 20.52
N HIS A 438 -1.39 4.98 19.43
CA HIS A 438 -2.52 5.85 19.07
C HIS A 438 -2.73 5.99 17.56
N ALA A 439 -1.64 5.90 16.76
CA ALA A 439 -1.74 6.03 15.30
C ALA A 439 -2.05 4.67 14.66
N VAL A 440 -2.95 4.64 13.68
CA VAL A 440 -3.39 3.43 12.96
C VAL A 440 -3.00 3.50 11.48
N ALA A 441 -2.53 2.39 10.94
CA ALA A 441 -2.30 2.26 9.50
C ALA A 441 -3.55 1.69 8.80
N LYS A 442 -4.36 2.56 8.18
CA LYS A 442 -5.48 2.13 7.34
C LYS A 442 -4.94 1.57 6.01
N LEU A 443 -4.88 0.24 5.86
CA LEU A 443 -4.27 -0.43 4.69
C LEU A 443 -5.30 -0.98 3.69
N ASN A 444 -6.58 -0.92 3.99
CA ASN A 444 -7.67 -1.41 3.14
C ASN A 444 -7.78 -0.65 1.81
N LEU A 445 -7.42 0.64 1.79
CA LEU A 445 -7.44 1.51 0.62
C LEU A 445 -6.05 1.70 -0.02
N THR A 446 -5.14 0.77 0.20
CA THR A 446 -3.82 0.82 -0.46
C THR A 446 -3.97 0.58 -1.96
N PRO A 447 -3.61 1.55 -2.83
CA PRO A 447 -3.65 1.35 -4.26
C PRO A 447 -2.60 0.31 -4.69
N ALA A 448 -2.90 -0.41 -5.77
CA ALA A 448 -1.96 -1.33 -6.41
C ALA A 448 -1.76 -0.92 -7.87
N ALA A 449 -0.52 -1.01 -8.36
CA ALA A 449 -0.18 -0.71 -9.74
C ALA A 449 0.72 -1.79 -10.35
N ILE A 450 0.52 -2.05 -11.64
CA ILE A 450 1.34 -2.92 -12.48
C ILE A 450 1.78 -2.09 -13.68
N TYR A 451 3.08 -2.00 -13.86
CA TYR A 451 3.70 -1.09 -14.82
C TYR A 451 3.92 -1.74 -16.19
N THR A 452 2.98 -2.60 -16.57
CA THR A 452 2.91 -3.12 -17.95
C THR A 452 2.58 -2.01 -18.94
N LEU A 453 2.66 -2.32 -20.22
CA LEU A 453 2.25 -1.46 -21.33
C LEU A 453 1.05 -2.11 -22.06
N PRO A 454 -0.20 -1.66 -21.81
CA PRO A 454 -0.61 -0.56 -20.92
C PRO A 454 -0.48 -0.89 -19.43
N GLU A 455 -0.41 0.15 -18.59
CA GLU A 455 -0.40 0.03 -17.13
C GLU A 455 -1.73 -0.50 -16.59
N VAL A 456 -1.68 -1.09 -15.41
CA VAL A 456 -2.87 -1.47 -14.65
C VAL A 456 -2.80 -0.87 -13.26
N ALA A 457 -3.92 -0.35 -12.75
CA ALA A 457 -3.99 0.09 -11.36
C ALA A 457 -5.38 -0.17 -10.76
N ALA A 458 -5.42 -0.33 -9.44
CA ALA A 458 -6.67 -0.58 -8.72
C ALA A 458 -6.60 -0.06 -7.29
N VAL A 459 -7.75 0.37 -6.76
CA VAL A 459 -7.95 0.68 -5.34
C VAL A 459 -9.37 0.28 -4.94
N GLY A 460 -9.55 -0.15 -3.69
CA GLY A 460 -10.84 -0.59 -3.15
C GLY A 460 -11.19 -2.02 -3.56
N LEU A 461 -12.49 -2.32 -3.61
CA LEU A 461 -13.04 -3.65 -3.85
C LEU A 461 -13.09 -3.99 -5.35
N THR A 462 -12.81 -5.25 -5.70
CA THR A 462 -13.12 -5.78 -7.04
C THR A 462 -14.64 -5.93 -7.19
N GLU A 463 -15.13 -6.07 -8.43
CA GLU A 463 -16.55 -6.32 -8.67
C GLU A 463 -17.04 -7.57 -7.95
N GLU A 464 -16.26 -8.65 -7.97
CA GLU A 464 -16.58 -9.90 -7.27
C GLU A 464 -16.78 -9.65 -5.77
N GLN A 465 -15.83 -8.97 -5.12
CA GLN A 465 -15.87 -8.65 -3.69
C GLN A 465 -17.01 -7.69 -3.33
N ALA A 466 -17.26 -6.69 -4.16
CA ALA A 466 -18.31 -5.70 -3.92
C ALA A 466 -19.70 -6.33 -4.01
N ARG A 467 -19.95 -7.23 -4.97
CA ARG A 467 -21.22 -7.96 -5.13
C ARG A 467 -21.57 -8.86 -3.96
N GLU A 468 -20.58 -9.32 -3.19
CA GLU A 468 -20.82 -10.13 -1.98
C GLU A 468 -21.47 -9.33 -0.85
N LYS A 469 -21.30 -8.00 -0.82
CA LYS A 469 -21.65 -7.15 0.33
C LYS A 469 -22.62 -6.02 0.00
N TYR A 470 -22.69 -5.59 -1.27
CA TYR A 470 -23.39 -4.40 -1.70
C TYR A 470 -24.30 -4.64 -2.92
N ASP A 471 -25.37 -3.87 -3.05
CA ASP A 471 -26.09 -3.69 -4.33
C ASP A 471 -25.34 -2.62 -5.13
N ILE A 472 -24.62 -3.03 -6.17
CA ILE A 472 -23.68 -2.16 -6.86
C ILE A 472 -24.18 -1.65 -8.19
N GLN A 473 -23.65 -0.48 -8.58
CA GLN A 473 -23.68 0.06 -9.92
C GLN A 473 -22.25 0.12 -10.47
N ILE A 474 -22.12 -0.05 -11.79
CA ILE A 474 -20.83 -0.03 -12.47
C ILE A 474 -20.86 1.01 -13.56
N GLY A 475 -19.89 1.91 -13.54
CA GLY A 475 -19.56 2.80 -14.62
C GLY A 475 -18.28 2.37 -15.32
N LYS A 476 -18.23 2.52 -16.63
CA LYS A 476 -17.06 2.14 -17.42
C LYS A 476 -16.89 3.08 -18.60
N PHE A 477 -15.64 3.54 -18.80
CA PHE A 477 -15.30 4.35 -19.95
C PHE A 477 -13.99 3.89 -20.58
N ASN A 478 -13.98 3.81 -21.92
CA ASN A 478 -12.84 3.31 -22.68
C ASN A 478 -11.91 4.44 -23.10
N PHE A 479 -10.59 4.24 -23.01
CA PHE A 479 -9.60 5.19 -23.52
C PHE A 479 -9.72 5.45 -25.03
N ALA A 480 -10.30 4.51 -25.78
CA ALA A 480 -10.61 4.69 -27.21
C ALA A 480 -11.60 5.84 -27.50
N ALA A 481 -12.33 6.34 -26.49
CA ALA A 481 -13.20 7.51 -26.61
C ALA A 481 -12.60 8.79 -26.01
N ASN A 482 -11.35 8.73 -25.50
CA ASN A 482 -10.65 9.88 -24.93
C ASN A 482 -9.75 10.55 -25.96
N GLY A 483 -9.92 11.85 -26.18
CA GLY A 483 -9.17 12.60 -27.18
C GLY A 483 -7.65 12.59 -26.96
N ARG A 484 -7.20 12.71 -25.71
CA ARG A 484 -5.77 12.65 -25.37
C ARG A 484 -5.18 11.28 -25.65
N ALA A 485 -5.91 10.20 -25.31
CA ALA A 485 -5.46 8.83 -25.54
C ALA A 485 -5.32 8.54 -27.05
N ILE A 486 -6.28 8.95 -27.86
CA ILE A 486 -6.22 8.81 -29.32
C ILE A 486 -5.03 9.61 -29.87
N ALA A 487 -4.87 10.87 -29.47
CA ALA A 487 -3.76 11.72 -29.90
C ALA A 487 -2.37 11.17 -29.55
N SER A 488 -2.27 10.38 -28.48
CA SER A 488 -1.03 9.78 -27.99
C SER A 488 -0.81 8.33 -28.43
N ASP A 489 -1.70 7.77 -29.29
CA ASP A 489 -1.68 6.34 -29.70
C ASP A 489 -1.77 5.37 -28.52
N ALA A 490 -2.45 5.79 -27.46
CA ALA A 490 -2.59 5.07 -26.18
C ALA A 490 -4.06 4.72 -25.86
N ALA A 491 -4.84 4.41 -26.90
CA ALA A 491 -6.29 4.22 -26.81
C ALA A 491 -6.74 2.86 -26.22
N GLN A 492 -5.80 2.05 -25.75
CA GLN A 492 -6.11 0.72 -25.19
C GLN A 492 -6.57 0.83 -23.73
N GLY A 493 -7.60 0.03 -23.38
CA GLY A 493 -8.05 -0.13 -22.01
C GLY A 493 -9.25 0.72 -21.62
N PHE A 494 -9.50 0.78 -20.32
CA PHE A 494 -10.68 1.42 -19.73
C PHE A 494 -10.47 1.80 -18.27
N VAL A 495 -11.34 2.66 -17.76
CA VAL A 495 -11.58 2.86 -16.33
C VAL A 495 -12.91 2.21 -15.96
N LYS A 496 -12.94 1.48 -14.85
CA LYS A 496 -14.11 0.84 -14.26
C LYS A 496 -14.29 1.35 -12.83
N VAL A 497 -15.46 1.93 -12.56
CA VAL A 497 -15.87 2.44 -11.25
C VAL A 497 -16.96 1.53 -10.69
N ILE A 498 -16.83 1.12 -9.45
CA ILE A 498 -17.79 0.31 -8.70
C ILE A 498 -18.33 1.18 -7.58
N ALA A 499 -19.63 1.39 -7.53
CA ALA A 499 -20.27 2.22 -6.53
C ALA A 499 -21.46 1.51 -5.88
N ASP A 500 -21.73 1.82 -4.60
CA ASP A 500 -22.97 1.43 -3.93
C ASP A 500 -24.15 2.15 -4.57
N LYS A 501 -25.19 1.39 -4.87
CA LYS A 501 -26.37 1.91 -5.55
C LYS A 501 -27.25 2.79 -4.67
N LYS A 502 -27.17 2.59 -3.36
CA LYS A 502 -28.04 3.28 -2.41
C LYS A 502 -27.53 4.67 -2.05
N TYR A 503 -26.23 4.78 -1.82
CA TYR A 503 -25.60 6.00 -1.30
C TYR A 503 -24.65 6.66 -2.27
N GLY A 504 -24.35 6.03 -3.42
CA GLY A 504 -23.37 6.54 -4.38
C GLY A 504 -21.93 6.48 -3.89
N GLU A 505 -21.65 5.73 -2.81
CA GLU A 505 -20.32 5.53 -2.27
C GLU A 505 -19.43 4.80 -3.28
N VAL A 506 -18.21 5.26 -3.46
CA VAL A 506 -17.25 4.64 -4.37
C VAL A 506 -16.54 3.49 -3.65
N LEU A 507 -16.83 2.26 -4.05
CA LEU A 507 -16.32 1.04 -3.44
C LEU A 507 -15.00 0.58 -4.04
N GLY A 508 -14.75 0.89 -5.30
CA GLY A 508 -13.52 0.51 -5.99
C GLY A 508 -13.39 1.11 -7.38
N VAL A 509 -12.14 1.32 -7.78
CA VAL A 509 -11.78 1.81 -9.12
C VAL A 509 -10.67 0.95 -9.68
N HIS A 510 -10.83 0.54 -10.95
CA HIS A 510 -9.91 -0.34 -11.66
C HIS A 510 -9.60 0.25 -13.03
N ILE A 511 -8.32 0.38 -13.33
CA ILE A 511 -7.82 1.02 -14.54
C ILE A 511 -6.92 0.06 -15.29
N ILE A 512 -7.10 -0.07 -16.59
CA ILE A 512 -6.10 -0.58 -17.52
C ILE A 512 -5.96 0.43 -18.63
N GLY A 513 -4.78 1.01 -18.82
CA GLY A 513 -4.58 2.06 -19.80
C GLY A 513 -3.36 2.93 -19.53
N PRO A 514 -3.19 4.02 -20.28
CA PRO A 514 -2.08 4.95 -20.09
C PRO A 514 -2.18 5.65 -18.73
N ALA A 515 -1.03 5.83 -18.07
CA ALA A 515 -0.90 6.54 -16.81
C ALA A 515 -1.81 6.02 -15.68
N ALA A 516 -2.15 4.71 -15.70
CA ALA A 516 -3.05 4.13 -14.71
C ALA A 516 -2.48 4.26 -13.28
N ALA A 517 -1.16 4.12 -13.12
CA ALA A 517 -0.47 4.28 -11.85
C ALA A 517 -0.54 5.70 -11.27
N GLU A 518 -0.69 6.71 -12.12
CA GLU A 518 -0.90 8.10 -11.69
C GLU A 518 -2.39 8.39 -11.44
N LEU A 519 -3.27 7.96 -12.33
CA LEU A 519 -4.70 8.21 -12.25
C LEU A 519 -5.35 7.56 -11.01
N ILE A 520 -4.85 6.42 -10.56
CA ILE A 520 -5.41 5.70 -9.40
C ILE A 520 -5.30 6.50 -8.10
N ASN A 521 -4.38 7.46 -8.00
CA ASN A 521 -4.22 8.29 -6.80
C ASN A 521 -5.39 9.26 -6.61
N GLU A 522 -6.02 9.73 -7.71
CA GLU A 522 -7.28 10.47 -7.64
C GLU A 522 -8.40 9.60 -7.04
N ALA A 523 -8.55 8.37 -7.55
CA ALA A 523 -9.52 7.43 -7.01
C ALA A 523 -9.27 7.09 -5.52
N SER A 524 -8.01 6.94 -5.13
CA SER A 524 -7.63 6.70 -3.72
C SER A 524 -8.08 7.86 -2.83
N THR A 525 -7.90 9.10 -3.29
CA THR A 525 -8.35 10.30 -2.58
C THR A 525 -9.88 10.35 -2.47
N ILE A 526 -10.59 10.05 -3.57
CA ILE A 526 -12.07 10.03 -3.61
C ILE A 526 -12.62 9.04 -2.59
N ILE A 527 -12.07 7.82 -2.54
CA ILE A 527 -12.54 6.78 -1.62
C ILE A 527 -12.16 7.11 -0.16
N GLU A 528 -10.92 7.55 0.11
CA GLU A 528 -10.47 7.88 1.48
C GLU A 528 -11.24 9.07 2.07
N MET A 529 -11.64 10.03 1.23
CA MET A 529 -12.42 11.19 1.63
C MET A 529 -13.93 10.95 1.56
N GLU A 530 -14.37 9.72 1.29
CA GLU A 530 -15.78 9.32 1.20
C GLU A 530 -16.60 10.17 0.22
N ILE A 531 -15.98 10.64 -0.87
CA ILE A 531 -16.62 11.44 -1.92
C ILE A 531 -17.55 10.52 -2.73
N THR A 532 -18.81 10.90 -2.86
CA THR A 532 -19.80 10.16 -3.66
C THR A 532 -19.62 10.38 -5.16
N VAL A 533 -20.24 9.50 -5.96
CA VAL A 533 -20.25 9.65 -7.43
C VAL A 533 -20.81 11.02 -7.84
N GLU A 534 -21.92 11.47 -7.22
CA GLU A 534 -22.54 12.75 -7.54
C GLU A 534 -21.66 13.94 -7.17
N GLU A 535 -20.90 13.86 -6.10
CA GLU A 535 -19.98 14.92 -5.68
C GLU A 535 -18.78 15.01 -6.60
N MET A 536 -18.23 13.85 -7.00
CA MET A 536 -17.13 13.80 -7.94
C MET A 536 -17.49 14.48 -9.29
N LEU A 537 -18.72 14.34 -9.76
CA LEU A 537 -19.18 14.96 -11.00
C LEU A 537 -19.25 16.49 -10.96
N LYS A 538 -19.12 17.12 -9.80
CA LYS A 538 -19.00 18.59 -9.66
C LYS A 538 -17.58 19.09 -9.95
N THR A 539 -16.60 18.19 -9.99
CA THR A 539 -15.18 18.51 -10.22
C THR A 539 -14.92 18.72 -11.70
N ILE A 540 -14.24 19.81 -12.06
CA ILE A 540 -13.85 20.09 -13.44
C ILE A 540 -12.48 19.45 -13.74
N HIS A 541 -12.44 18.55 -14.72
CA HIS A 541 -11.20 17.96 -15.21
C HIS A 541 -10.59 18.81 -16.33
N GLY A 542 -9.26 18.92 -16.35
CA GLY A 542 -8.55 19.63 -17.40
C GLY A 542 -8.69 18.93 -18.77
N HIS A 543 -8.80 19.71 -19.85
CA HIS A 543 -8.86 19.21 -21.22
C HIS A 543 -7.66 19.68 -22.07
N PRO A 544 -7.01 18.82 -22.88
CA PRO A 544 -7.21 17.37 -23.00
C PRO A 544 -6.28 16.60 -22.03
N THR A 545 -6.82 15.68 -21.26
CA THR A 545 -6.08 14.85 -20.29
C THR A 545 -6.54 13.39 -20.32
N PHE A 546 -5.72 12.48 -19.77
CA PHE A 546 -6.16 11.11 -19.50
C PHE A 546 -7.18 11.06 -18.35
N SER A 547 -7.13 11.98 -17.39
CA SER A 547 -8.04 11.99 -16.23
C SER A 547 -9.51 12.24 -16.58
N GLU A 548 -9.81 12.80 -17.77
CA GLU A 548 -11.21 12.90 -18.26
C GLU A 548 -11.89 11.53 -18.37
N VAL A 549 -11.11 10.44 -18.52
CA VAL A 549 -11.65 9.06 -18.53
C VAL A 549 -12.22 8.68 -17.17
N MET A 550 -11.64 9.20 -16.08
CA MET A 550 -12.16 9.05 -14.73
C MET A 550 -13.54 9.70 -14.62
N TYR A 551 -13.65 10.97 -14.97
CA TYR A 551 -14.92 11.71 -14.96
C TYR A 551 -16.04 10.97 -15.73
N GLU A 552 -15.76 10.56 -16.96
CA GLU A 552 -16.72 9.84 -17.79
C GLU A 552 -17.12 8.46 -17.21
N ALA A 553 -16.18 7.75 -16.59
CA ALA A 553 -16.48 6.48 -15.92
C ALA A 553 -17.35 6.68 -14.66
N PHE A 554 -17.12 7.74 -13.88
CA PHE A 554 -17.99 8.12 -12.78
C PHE A 554 -19.39 8.55 -13.29
N ALA A 555 -19.46 9.35 -14.35
CA ALA A 555 -20.73 9.74 -14.98
C ALA A 555 -21.50 8.52 -15.51
N ASP A 556 -20.80 7.52 -16.04
CA ASP A 556 -21.42 6.29 -16.56
C ASP A 556 -22.05 5.42 -15.46
N VAL A 557 -21.62 5.54 -14.19
CA VAL A 557 -22.30 4.90 -13.03
C VAL A 557 -23.76 5.34 -12.98
N LEU A 558 -24.03 6.62 -13.23
CA LEU A 558 -25.38 7.21 -13.22
C LEU A 558 -26.05 7.23 -14.61
N GLY A 559 -25.39 6.72 -15.64
CA GLY A 559 -25.86 6.79 -17.02
C GLY A 559 -25.82 8.20 -17.62
N LEU A 560 -24.95 9.07 -17.09
CA LEU A 560 -24.78 10.47 -17.48
C LEU A 560 -23.53 10.74 -18.33
N ALA A 561 -22.76 9.72 -18.67
CA ALA A 561 -21.56 9.87 -19.51
C ALA A 561 -21.92 10.49 -20.86
N VAL A 562 -21.29 11.62 -21.19
CA VAL A 562 -21.62 12.41 -22.39
C VAL A 562 -20.97 11.81 -23.64
N HIS A 563 -19.78 11.26 -23.49
CA HIS A 563 -19.00 10.71 -24.61
C HIS A 563 -19.15 9.19 -24.75
N SER A 564 -20.16 8.59 -24.10
CA SER A 564 -20.54 7.18 -24.25
C SER A 564 -21.84 7.04 -25.04
N PRO A 565 -22.00 5.97 -25.83
CA PRO A 565 -23.30 5.67 -26.45
C PRO A 565 -24.38 5.47 -25.40
N LYS A 566 -25.58 5.90 -25.67
CA LYS A 566 -26.73 5.70 -24.77
C LYS A 566 -26.93 4.21 -24.48
N LYS A 567 -26.91 3.83 -23.22
CA LYS A 567 -27.25 2.46 -22.77
C LYS A 567 -28.73 2.19 -23.15
N LYS A 568 -28.95 1.02 -23.80
CA LYS A 568 -30.30 0.59 -24.19
C LYS A 568 -31.11 0.07 -23.02
#